data_2f7ce97ff63c286c2d1faf8713e47165
#
_entry.id   2f7ce97ff63c286c2d1faf8713e47165
#
_cell.length_a   1.000
_cell.length_b   1.000
_cell.length_c   1.000
_cell.angle_alpha   90.00
_cell.angle_beta   90.00
_cell.angle_gamma   90.00
#
_symmetry.space_group_name_H-M   'P 1'
#
loop_
_entity.id
_entity.type
_entity.pdbx_description
1 polymer ?
#
loop_
_entity_poly.entity_id
_entity_poly.type
_entity_poly.pdbx_seq_one_letter_code
_entity_poly.pdbx_strand_id
1 'polypeptide(L)'
;SLVQMQELIDVCNDLEFDIAVITGDIIDTKVKFIKEHLQVLNRLKQEVYYISGNHDLFYGLEDLKKELTNFIFMDNSCKEFIYKNEIIYLAGLSDRFSKFFKIKREEKQIEKYLLNSPSIFISHQPKDYKIALNSKANLFLCGHTHGGQIFPFHYLVRVVQPFLAGLFYRRQTAIYVNKGLGTWGVDFRYKADNEISLLKLIAKSVK
;
A
#
# COMPACT_ATOMS: atom_id res chain seq x y z
N SER A 1 -8.26 -7.68 17.89
CA SER A 1 -7.96 -7.23 19.26
C SER A 1 -6.58 -6.59 19.33
N LEU A 2 -6.31 -5.84 20.38
CA LEU A 2 -5.00 -5.21 20.61
C LEU A 2 -3.89 -6.26 20.71
N VAL A 3 -4.16 -7.39 21.36
CA VAL A 3 -3.21 -8.50 21.52
C VAL A 3 -2.82 -9.08 20.16
N GLN A 4 -3.78 -9.36 19.30
CA GLN A 4 -3.49 -9.88 17.94
C GLN A 4 -2.65 -8.90 17.10
N MET A 5 -2.90 -7.60 17.26
CA MET A 5 -2.11 -6.59 16.56
C MET A 5 -0.67 -6.53 17.09
N GLN A 6 -0.50 -6.69 18.39
CA GLN A 6 0.81 -6.79 19.03
C GLN A 6 1.60 -7.99 18.51
N GLU A 7 0.99 -9.18 18.54
CA GLU A 7 1.58 -10.42 18.00
C GLU A 7 1.98 -10.27 16.54
N LEU A 8 1.13 -9.60 15.74
CA LEU A 8 1.41 -9.31 14.34
C LEU A 8 2.66 -8.45 14.17
N ILE A 9 2.79 -7.37 14.95
CA ILE A 9 3.95 -6.48 14.91
C ILE A 9 5.22 -7.20 15.37
N ASP A 10 5.11 -8.04 16.38
CA ASP A 10 6.24 -8.84 16.87
C ASP A 10 6.71 -9.80 15.76
N VAL A 11 5.80 -10.50 15.07
CA VAL A 11 6.12 -11.32 13.89
C VAL A 11 6.78 -10.49 12.78
N CYS A 12 6.26 -9.31 12.49
CA CYS A 12 6.87 -8.43 11.47
C CYS A 12 8.28 -8.00 11.87
N ASN A 13 8.51 -7.70 13.14
CA ASN A 13 9.81 -7.26 13.65
C ASN A 13 10.85 -8.38 13.70
N ASP A 14 10.44 -9.64 13.66
CA ASP A 14 11.31 -10.81 13.57
C ASP A 14 11.69 -11.17 12.13
N LEU A 15 11.03 -10.57 11.14
CA LEU A 15 11.38 -10.73 9.74
C LEU A 15 12.53 -9.79 9.34
N GLU A 16 13.41 -10.29 8.47
CA GLU A 16 14.48 -9.49 7.86
C GLU A 16 13.96 -8.84 6.57
N PHE A 17 13.81 -7.52 6.57
CA PHE A 17 13.45 -6.72 5.40
C PHE A 17 14.03 -5.31 5.50
N ASP A 18 14.22 -4.66 4.37
CA ASP A 18 14.84 -3.32 4.31
C ASP A 18 13.80 -2.21 4.58
N ILE A 19 12.60 -2.33 4.03
CA ILE A 19 11.50 -1.36 4.17
C ILE A 19 10.16 -2.06 4.31
N ALA A 20 9.23 -1.45 5.01
CA ALA A 20 7.82 -1.83 5.01
C ALA A 20 6.99 -0.89 4.13
N VAL A 21 6.02 -1.43 3.42
CA VAL A 21 5.07 -0.64 2.62
C VAL A 21 3.65 -1.01 3.02
N ILE A 22 2.86 0.00 3.37
CA ILE A 22 1.43 -0.15 3.67
C ILE A 22 0.63 0.61 2.62
N THR A 23 -0.24 -0.10 1.93
CA THR A 23 -0.97 0.39 0.76
C THR A 23 -2.34 0.99 1.09
N GLY A 24 -2.51 1.53 2.30
CA GLY A 24 -3.70 2.28 2.71
C GLY A 24 -4.76 1.49 3.43
N ASP A 25 -5.83 2.20 3.84
CA ASP A 25 -6.98 1.67 4.58
C ASP A 25 -6.60 1.01 5.91
N ILE A 26 -5.78 1.73 6.70
CA ILE A 26 -5.40 1.29 8.06
C ILE A 26 -6.55 1.47 9.03
N ILE A 27 -7.44 2.44 8.78
CA ILE A 27 -8.57 2.75 9.65
C ILE A 27 -9.91 2.55 8.95
N ASP A 28 -10.88 2.02 9.69
CA ASP A 28 -12.28 1.86 9.29
C ASP A 28 -13.23 2.53 10.30
N THR A 29 -12.69 3.41 11.14
CA THR A 29 -13.40 4.21 12.14
C THR A 29 -12.58 5.44 12.51
N LYS A 30 -13.18 6.36 13.26
CA LYS A 30 -12.46 7.57 13.72
C LYS A 30 -11.27 7.20 14.62
N VAL A 31 -10.15 7.82 14.39
CA VAL A 31 -8.87 7.61 15.09
C VAL A 31 -9.00 7.60 16.62
N LYS A 32 -9.86 8.48 17.18
CA LYS A 32 -10.09 8.55 18.63
C LYS A 32 -10.54 7.25 19.29
N PHE A 33 -11.17 6.33 18.53
CA PHE A 33 -11.66 5.05 19.04
C PHE A 33 -10.63 3.92 18.98
N ILE A 34 -9.57 4.10 18.18
CA ILE A 34 -8.55 3.07 17.91
C ILE A 34 -7.14 3.55 18.17
N LYS A 35 -6.98 4.63 18.93
CA LYS A 35 -5.68 5.26 19.19
C LYS A 35 -4.64 4.27 19.72
N GLU A 36 -5.01 3.44 20.69
CA GLU A 36 -4.10 2.44 21.26
C GLU A 36 -3.62 1.42 20.22
N HIS A 37 -4.51 1.01 19.28
CA HIS A 37 -4.14 0.11 18.19
C HIS A 37 -3.14 0.77 17.24
N LEU A 38 -3.32 2.06 16.93
CA LEU A 38 -2.40 2.81 16.07
C LEU A 38 -1.01 2.98 16.73
N GLN A 39 -0.98 3.16 18.05
CA GLN A 39 0.29 3.24 18.78
C GLN A 39 1.10 1.94 18.72
N VAL A 40 0.44 0.78 18.65
CA VAL A 40 1.12 -0.50 18.45
C VAL A 40 1.84 -0.55 17.10
N LEU A 41 1.27 0.05 16.05
CA LEU A 41 1.92 0.11 14.72
C LEU A 41 3.23 0.89 14.74
N ASN A 42 3.36 1.91 15.61
CA ASN A 42 4.62 2.65 15.76
C ASN A 42 5.77 1.83 16.35
N ARG A 43 5.52 0.58 16.75
CA ARG A 43 6.54 -0.36 17.24
C ARG A 43 7.24 -1.14 16.10
N LEU A 44 6.82 -0.95 14.86
CA LEU A 44 7.59 -1.44 13.71
C LEU A 44 8.98 -0.81 13.71
N LYS A 45 10.02 -1.65 13.62
CA LYS A 45 11.42 -1.23 13.75
C LYS A 45 11.97 -0.57 12.48
N GLN A 46 11.50 -1.02 11.32
CA GLN A 46 11.95 -0.54 10.02
C GLN A 46 11.16 0.69 9.57
N GLU A 47 11.69 1.42 8.60
CA GLU A 47 10.97 2.51 7.97
C GLU A 47 9.68 2.01 7.29
N VAL A 48 8.56 2.64 7.60
CA VAL A 48 7.25 2.31 7.06
C VAL A 48 6.82 3.39 6.06
N TYR A 49 6.77 3.03 4.79
CA TYR A 49 6.23 3.88 3.73
C TYR A 49 4.74 3.63 3.59
N TYR A 50 3.96 4.67 3.72
CA TYR A 50 2.50 4.59 3.79
C TYR A 50 1.85 5.43 2.70
N ILE A 51 0.86 4.88 2.02
CA ILE A 51 -0.03 5.62 1.13
C ILE A 51 -1.45 5.59 1.69
N SER A 52 -2.16 6.72 1.68
CA SER A 52 -3.54 6.73 2.18
C SER A 52 -4.50 5.97 1.25
N GLY A 53 -5.43 5.25 1.85
CA GLY A 53 -6.58 4.67 1.17
C GLY A 53 -7.84 5.52 1.31
N ASN A 54 -8.93 5.04 0.74
CA ASN A 54 -10.20 5.78 0.79
C ASN A 54 -10.81 5.84 2.19
N HIS A 55 -10.66 4.79 3.01
CA HIS A 55 -11.15 4.79 4.39
C HIS A 55 -10.39 5.79 5.26
N ASP A 56 -9.07 5.89 5.09
CA ASP A 56 -8.25 6.88 5.82
C ASP A 56 -8.73 8.31 5.53
N LEU A 57 -9.06 8.60 4.27
CA LEU A 57 -9.61 9.89 3.88
C LEU A 57 -10.98 10.15 4.52
N PHE A 58 -11.87 9.13 4.55
CA PHE A 58 -13.21 9.27 5.11
C PHE A 58 -13.21 9.39 6.64
N TYR A 59 -12.31 8.69 7.33
CA TYR A 59 -12.32 8.61 8.80
C TYR A 59 -11.35 9.57 9.49
N GLY A 60 -10.46 10.22 8.76
CA GLY A 60 -9.61 11.28 9.30
C GLY A 60 -8.10 11.08 9.08
N LEU A 61 -7.65 11.28 7.85
CA LEU A 61 -6.25 11.16 7.47
C LEU A 61 -5.31 12.05 8.31
N GLU A 62 -5.71 13.28 8.61
CA GLU A 62 -4.85 14.19 9.38
C GLU A 62 -4.71 13.76 10.85
N ASP A 63 -5.74 13.16 11.43
CA ASP A 63 -5.63 12.60 12.79
C ASP A 63 -4.81 11.30 12.77
N LEU A 64 -4.95 10.48 11.72
CA LEU A 64 -4.12 9.29 11.51
C LEU A 64 -2.64 9.65 11.44
N LYS A 65 -2.27 10.70 10.69
CA LYS A 65 -0.89 11.19 10.58
C LYS A 65 -0.29 11.61 11.92
N LYS A 66 -1.10 12.16 12.81
CA LYS A 66 -0.64 12.55 14.16
C LYS A 66 -0.31 11.34 15.05
N GLU A 67 -1.03 10.25 14.90
CA GLU A 67 -0.81 9.04 15.69
C GLU A 67 0.28 8.12 15.13
N LEU A 68 0.49 8.10 13.82
CA LEU A 68 1.50 7.27 13.14
C LEU A 68 2.81 8.06 12.96
N THR A 69 3.54 8.24 14.05
CA THR A 69 4.73 9.12 14.07
C THR A 69 5.96 8.53 13.38
N ASN A 70 6.02 7.19 13.24
CA ASN A 70 7.15 6.48 12.61
C ASN A 70 6.87 6.18 11.12
N PHE A 71 5.76 6.69 10.56
CA PHE A 71 5.36 6.43 9.20
C PHE A 71 5.73 7.57 8.27
N ILE A 72 6.23 7.23 7.09
CA ILE A 72 6.53 8.16 6.01
C ILE A 72 5.34 8.18 5.05
N PHE A 73 4.52 9.22 5.11
CA PHE A 73 3.37 9.37 4.24
C PHE A 73 3.80 9.77 2.83
N MET A 74 3.40 8.97 1.86
CA MET A 74 3.86 9.03 0.46
C MET A 74 2.84 9.65 -0.50
N ASP A 75 1.75 10.24 0.01
CA ASP A 75 0.72 10.86 -0.83
C ASP A 75 1.30 11.96 -1.71
N ASN A 76 1.24 11.77 -3.05
CA ASN A 76 1.79 12.68 -4.06
C ASN A 76 3.27 13.04 -3.85
N SER A 77 4.07 12.10 -3.40
CA SER A 77 5.49 12.33 -3.09
C SER A 77 6.40 11.23 -3.64
N CYS A 78 7.68 11.51 -3.63
CA CYS A 78 8.73 10.56 -4.00
C CYS A 78 9.86 10.62 -2.98
N LYS A 79 10.41 9.46 -2.68
CA LYS A 79 11.61 9.29 -1.86
C LYS A 79 12.64 8.47 -2.62
N GLU A 80 13.89 8.79 -2.39
CA GLU A 80 15.02 7.99 -2.84
C GLU A 80 15.41 7.03 -1.71
N PHE A 81 15.49 5.76 -2.05
CA PHE A 81 15.99 4.71 -1.18
C PHE A 81 17.32 4.20 -1.75
N ILE A 82 18.36 4.23 -0.95
CA ILE A 82 19.69 3.80 -1.39
C ILE A 82 19.92 2.36 -0.90
N TYR A 83 20.12 1.45 -1.85
CA TYR A 83 20.48 0.07 -1.56
C TYR A 83 21.74 -0.33 -2.33
N LYS A 84 22.79 -0.71 -1.61
CA LYS A 84 24.10 -1.12 -2.20
C LYS A 84 24.64 -0.15 -3.26
N ASN A 85 24.60 1.15 -2.95
CA ASN A 85 25.00 2.26 -3.83
C ASN A 85 24.11 2.49 -5.06
N GLU A 86 22.98 1.82 -5.17
CA GLU A 86 21.97 2.05 -6.21
C GLU A 86 20.80 2.85 -5.64
N ILE A 87 20.31 3.82 -6.39
CA ILE A 87 19.15 4.63 -6.01
C ILE A 87 17.88 3.95 -6.55
N ILE A 88 16.94 3.68 -5.66
CA ILE A 88 15.60 3.20 -6.00
C ILE A 88 14.62 4.32 -5.69
N TYR A 89 13.82 4.72 -6.67
CA TYR A 89 12.78 5.73 -6.51
C TYR A 89 11.49 5.10 -6.01
N LEU A 90 11.04 5.53 -4.84
CA LEU A 90 9.77 5.12 -4.26
C LEU A 90 8.77 6.27 -4.40
N ALA A 91 7.80 6.16 -5.30
CA ALA A 91 6.83 7.21 -5.58
C ALA A 91 5.41 6.78 -5.20
N GLY A 92 4.72 7.60 -4.42
CA GLY A 92 3.37 7.37 -3.94
C GLY A 92 2.36 8.37 -4.51
N LEU A 93 1.19 7.88 -4.89
CA LEU A 93 0.11 8.71 -5.42
C LEU A 93 -1.12 8.60 -4.51
N SER A 94 -1.66 9.74 -4.07
CA SER A 94 -2.87 9.78 -3.24
C SER A 94 -4.04 9.03 -3.85
N ASP A 95 -4.93 8.49 -3.03
CA ASP A 95 -6.06 7.68 -3.48
C ASP A 95 -6.98 8.44 -4.45
N ARG A 96 -7.72 7.70 -5.26
CA ARG A 96 -8.66 8.24 -6.27
C ARG A 96 -9.81 9.02 -5.63
N PHE A 97 -10.16 8.74 -4.38
CA PHE A 97 -11.17 9.48 -3.61
C PHE A 97 -10.67 10.82 -3.07
N SER A 98 -9.37 11.09 -3.09
CA SER A 98 -8.77 12.34 -2.59
C SER A 98 -9.41 13.60 -3.21
N LYS A 99 -9.92 13.51 -4.45
CA LYS A 99 -10.66 14.59 -5.11
C LYS A 99 -11.90 15.07 -4.33
N PHE A 100 -12.58 14.17 -3.61
CA PHE A 100 -13.74 14.53 -2.79
C PHE A 100 -13.35 15.30 -1.53
N PHE A 101 -12.09 15.23 -1.15
CA PHE A 101 -11.49 15.95 -0.02
C PHE A 101 -10.66 17.16 -0.45
N LYS A 102 -10.82 17.62 -1.70
CA LYS A 102 -10.08 18.74 -2.30
C LYS A 102 -8.56 18.53 -2.33
N ILE A 103 -8.10 17.29 -2.25
CA ILE A 103 -6.70 16.91 -2.38
C ILE A 103 -6.46 16.60 -3.87
N LYS A 104 -5.63 17.41 -4.51
CA LYS A 104 -5.26 17.22 -5.91
C LYS A 104 -4.32 16.03 -6.05
N ARG A 105 -4.59 15.15 -7.01
CA ARG A 105 -3.67 14.06 -7.38
C ARG A 105 -2.61 14.59 -8.33
N GLU A 106 -1.36 14.42 -8.00
CA GLU A 106 -0.22 14.93 -8.80
C GLU A 106 0.32 13.84 -9.75
N GLU A 107 -0.56 13.25 -10.57
CA GLU A 107 -0.25 12.11 -11.46
C GLU A 107 0.96 12.39 -12.36
N LYS A 108 1.01 13.56 -13.02
CA LYS A 108 2.11 13.94 -13.92
C LYS A 108 3.45 14.07 -13.19
N GLN A 109 3.43 14.54 -11.96
CA GLN A 109 4.63 14.65 -11.15
C GLN A 109 5.14 13.26 -10.74
N ILE A 110 4.25 12.39 -10.34
CA ILE A 110 4.58 11.01 -9.98
C ILE A 110 5.08 10.24 -11.20
N GLU A 111 4.44 10.36 -12.36
CA GLU A 111 4.93 9.77 -13.61
C GLU A 111 6.37 10.21 -13.92
N LYS A 112 6.69 11.49 -13.71
CA LYS A 112 8.04 12.01 -13.91
C LYS A 112 9.07 11.37 -12.98
N TYR A 113 8.73 11.15 -11.71
CA TYR A 113 9.61 10.45 -10.77
C TYR A 113 9.82 9.00 -11.16
N LEU A 114 8.77 8.31 -11.58
CA LEU A 114 8.81 6.90 -11.97
C LEU A 114 9.58 6.64 -13.28
N LEU A 115 9.80 7.66 -14.11
CA LEU A 115 10.66 7.55 -15.29
C LEU A 115 12.15 7.32 -14.92
N ASN A 116 12.53 7.67 -13.70
CA ASN A 116 13.83 7.29 -13.16
C ASN A 116 13.78 5.81 -12.79
N SER A 117 14.83 5.08 -13.09
CA SER A 117 14.89 3.63 -12.87
C SER A 117 16.13 3.29 -12.05
N PRO A 118 16.01 2.33 -11.12
CA PRO A 118 14.85 1.51 -10.75
C PRO A 118 13.79 2.28 -9.93
N SER A 119 12.52 1.96 -10.14
CA SER A 119 11.42 2.64 -9.45
C SER A 119 10.31 1.71 -8.97
N ILE A 120 9.75 2.07 -7.81
CA ILE A 120 8.58 1.42 -7.20
C ILE A 120 7.47 2.45 -7.11
N PHE A 121 6.32 2.12 -7.69
CA PHE A 121 5.10 2.91 -7.56
C PHE A 121 4.22 2.34 -6.47
N ILE A 122 3.67 3.21 -5.62
CA ILE A 122 2.71 2.85 -4.58
C ILE A 122 1.44 3.64 -4.77
N SER A 123 0.31 2.97 -4.84
CA SER A 123 -1.01 3.58 -4.83
C SER A 123 -2.01 2.62 -4.19
N HIS A 124 -3.07 3.13 -3.59
CA HIS A 124 -4.02 2.28 -2.90
C HIS A 124 -4.77 1.33 -3.84
N GLN A 125 -5.27 1.85 -5.00
CA GLN A 125 -6.14 1.08 -5.87
C GLN A 125 -5.44 0.49 -7.09
N PRO A 126 -5.73 -0.78 -7.48
CA PRO A 126 -5.19 -1.41 -8.69
C PRO A 126 -5.49 -0.64 -9.98
N LYS A 127 -6.53 0.20 -10.00
CA LYS A 127 -6.90 1.04 -11.16
C LYS A 127 -5.81 1.99 -11.62
N ASP A 128 -4.82 2.28 -10.77
CA ASP A 128 -3.71 3.18 -11.11
C ASP A 128 -2.58 2.47 -11.90
N TYR A 129 -2.74 1.19 -12.23
CA TYR A 129 -1.75 0.42 -13.01
C TYR A 129 -1.35 1.08 -14.33
N LYS A 130 -2.27 1.85 -14.96
CA LYS A 130 -1.96 2.55 -16.21
C LYS A 130 -0.87 3.60 -16.03
N ILE A 131 -0.83 4.27 -14.88
CA ILE A 131 0.23 5.23 -14.52
C ILE A 131 1.56 4.48 -14.43
N ALA A 132 1.60 3.34 -13.72
CA ALA A 132 2.78 2.50 -13.63
C ALA A 132 3.30 2.05 -15.01
N LEU A 133 2.40 1.65 -15.91
CA LEU A 133 2.78 1.22 -17.26
C LEU A 133 3.31 2.36 -18.14
N ASN A 134 2.68 3.52 -18.07
CA ASN A 134 3.06 4.68 -18.88
C ASN A 134 4.40 5.25 -18.44
N SER A 135 4.67 5.26 -17.15
CA SER A 135 5.93 5.71 -16.55
C SER A 135 7.01 4.63 -16.47
N LYS A 136 6.71 3.41 -16.93
CA LYS A 136 7.65 2.27 -16.95
C LYS A 136 8.17 1.89 -15.56
N ALA A 137 7.36 2.07 -14.49
CA ALA A 137 7.71 1.62 -13.15
C ALA A 137 8.07 0.12 -13.15
N ASN A 138 9.11 -0.27 -12.42
CA ASN A 138 9.52 -1.67 -12.35
C ASN A 138 8.56 -2.50 -11.50
N LEU A 139 8.06 -1.92 -10.40
CA LEU A 139 7.11 -2.55 -9.51
C LEU A 139 5.97 -1.58 -9.15
N PHE A 140 4.75 -2.06 -9.16
CA PHE A 140 3.58 -1.37 -8.65
C PHE A 140 2.97 -2.15 -7.49
N LEU A 141 2.88 -1.52 -6.32
CA LEU A 141 2.28 -2.07 -5.10
C LEU A 141 0.94 -1.42 -4.83
N CYS A 142 -0.10 -2.22 -4.60
CA CYS A 142 -1.44 -1.74 -4.26
C CYS A 142 -2.23 -2.76 -3.44
N GLY A 143 -3.39 -2.33 -2.90
CA GLY A 143 -4.28 -3.13 -2.08
C GLY A 143 -5.75 -2.95 -2.47
N HIS A 144 -6.59 -2.45 -1.54
CA HIS A 144 -7.99 -2.05 -1.72
C HIS A 144 -9.00 -3.18 -1.97
N THR A 145 -8.63 -4.25 -2.62
CA THR A 145 -9.56 -5.29 -3.11
C THR A 145 -9.95 -6.31 -2.07
N HIS A 146 -9.17 -6.43 -0.99
CA HIS A 146 -9.27 -7.47 0.04
C HIS A 146 -9.31 -8.90 -0.53
N GLY A 147 -8.81 -9.12 -1.76
CA GLY A 147 -8.98 -10.39 -2.47
C GLY A 147 -10.44 -10.75 -2.77
N GLY A 148 -11.33 -9.74 -2.72
CA GLY A 148 -12.78 -9.92 -2.82
C GLY A 148 -13.46 -10.29 -1.51
N GLN A 149 -12.71 -10.36 -0.41
CA GLN A 149 -13.08 -10.62 1.00
C GLN A 149 -13.97 -11.84 1.23
N ILE A 150 -15.08 -11.98 0.51
CA ILE A 150 -16.06 -13.07 0.68
C ILE A 150 -16.42 -13.67 -0.68
N PHE A 151 -16.26 -14.99 -0.82
CA PHE A 151 -16.82 -15.71 -1.97
C PHE A 151 -18.36 -15.69 -1.89
N PRO A 152 -19.12 -15.37 -3.00
CA PRO A 152 -18.63 -15.14 -4.37
C PRO A 152 -18.40 -13.66 -4.77
N PHE A 153 -18.36 -12.70 -3.83
CA PHE A 153 -18.21 -11.26 -4.11
C PHE A 153 -16.95 -10.91 -4.93
N HIS A 154 -15.93 -11.76 -4.91
CA HIS A 154 -14.74 -11.58 -5.75
C HIS A 154 -15.05 -11.43 -7.24
N TYR A 155 -16.16 -12.00 -7.74
CA TYR A 155 -16.61 -11.79 -9.13
C TYR A 155 -17.02 -10.34 -9.38
N LEU A 156 -17.74 -9.73 -8.42
CA LEU A 156 -18.15 -8.33 -8.51
C LEU A 156 -16.93 -7.40 -8.46
N VAL A 157 -15.98 -7.69 -7.55
CA VAL A 157 -14.74 -6.90 -7.47
C VAL A 157 -13.95 -6.96 -8.78
N ARG A 158 -13.90 -8.12 -9.47
CA ARG A 158 -13.23 -8.26 -10.77
C ARG A 158 -13.89 -7.46 -11.91
N VAL A 159 -15.18 -7.11 -11.78
CA VAL A 159 -15.85 -6.25 -12.76
C VAL A 159 -15.36 -4.80 -12.63
N VAL A 160 -15.07 -4.37 -11.40
CA VAL A 160 -14.69 -2.98 -11.12
C VAL A 160 -13.19 -2.76 -11.00
N GLN A 161 -12.41 -3.80 -10.64
CA GLN A 161 -10.97 -3.71 -10.46
C GLN A 161 -10.22 -4.55 -11.50
N PRO A 162 -9.15 -4.02 -12.11
CA PRO A 162 -8.42 -4.72 -13.16
C PRO A 162 -7.65 -5.94 -12.66
N PHE A 163 -7.32 -5.96 -11.37
CA PHE A 163 -6.61 -7.04 -10.68
C PHE A 163 -7.24 -7.26 -9.31
N LEU A 164 -7.34 -8.52 -8.89
CA LEU A 164 -7.96 -8.86 -7.61
C LEU A 164 -6.94 -9.05 -6.49
N ALA A 165 -5.96 -9.92 -6.66
CA ALA A 165 -4.91 -10.20 -5.68
C ALA A 165 -3.77 -10.97 -6.35
N GLY A 166 -2.55 -10.81 -5.83
CA GLY A 166 -1.35 -11.52 -6.27
C GLY A 166 -0.49 -10.74 -7.26
N LEU A 167 0.44 -11.44 -7.89
CA LEU A 167 1.44 -10.89 -8.79
C LEU A 167 1.01 -11.02 -10.25
N PHE A 168 1.07 -9.90 -10.98
CA PHE A 168 0.79 -9.81 -12.40
C PHE A 168 1.95 -9.11 -13.12
N TYR A 169 2.17 -9.45 -14.37
CA TYR A 169 3.12 -8.76 -15.23
C TYR A 169 2.38 -8.10 -16.40
N ARG A 170 2.65 -6.82 -16.62
CA ARG A 170 2.15 -6.07 -17.78
C ARG A 170 3.29 -5.24 -18.36
N ARG A 171 3.67 -5.50 -19.63
CA ARG A 171 4.88 -4.94 -20.24
C ARG A 171 6.10 -5.27 -19.37
N GLN A 172 6.87 -4.24 -18.93
CA GLN A 172 8.02 -4.39 -18.02
C GLN A 172 7.67 -4.24 -16.54
N THR A 173 6.42 -3.93 -16.20
CA THR A 173 5.99 -3.64 -14.81
C THR A 173 5.46 -4.90 -14.13
N ALA A 174 6.02 -5.23 -12.99
CA ALA A 174 5.41 -6.15 -12.04
C ALA A 174 4.34 -5.41 -11.23
N ILE A 175 3.13 -5.98 -11.12
CA ILE A 175 2.01 -5.41 -10.36
C ILE A 175 1.67 -6.38 -9.25
N TYR A 176 1.81 -5.95 -8.01
CA TYR A 176 1.45 -6.77 -6.87
C TYR A 176 0.26 -6.16 -6.12
N VAL A 177 -0.83 -6.92 -6.05
CA VAL A 177 -2.05 -6.56 -5.33
C VAL A 177 -2.12 -7.38 -4.05
N ASN A 178 -1.89 -6.75 -2.91
CA ASN A 178 -1.97 -7.38 -1.60
C ASN A 178 -3.44 -7.49 -1.15
N LYS A 179 -3.80 -8.63 -0.54
CA LYS A 179 -5.15 -8.83 0.01
C LYS A 179 -5.38 -8.08 1.31
N GLY A 180 -4.30 -7.64 1.97
CA GLY A 180 -4.35 -6.92 3.22
C GLY A 180 -4.78 -7.77 4.40
N LEU A 181 -4.80 -7.09 5.55
CA LEU A 181 -5.26 -7.62 6.83
C LEU A 181 -6.64 -7.06 7.16
N GLY A 182 -7.34 -7.70 8.11
CA GLY A 182 -8.65 -7.23 8.57
C GLY A 182 -9.75 -7.37 7.52
N THR A 183 -10.83 -6.63 7.74
CA THR A 183 -12.08 -6.71 6.98
C THR A 183 -12.64 -5.31 6.73
N TRP A 184 -13.59 -5.19 5.82
CA TRP A 184 -14.40 -4.00 5.67
C TRP A 184 -15.89 -4.38 5.65
N GLY A 185 -16.74 -3.56 6.24
CA GLY A 185 -18.18 -3.80 6.32
C GLY A 185 -18.53 -4.94 7.27
N VAL A 186 -18.45 -6.19 6.81
CA VAL A 186 -18.68 -7.37 7.65
C VAL A 186 -17.34 -7.90 8.20
N ASP A 187 -17.32 -8.22 9.49
CA ASP A 187 -16.10 -8.71 10.17
C ASP A 187 -15.85 -10.21 9.89
N PHE A 188 -15.71 -10.53 8.61
CA PHE A 188 -15.58 -11.90 8.12
C PHE A 188 -14.87 -11.96 6.77
N ARG A 189 -13.97 -12.94 6.60
CA ARG A 189 -13.33 -13.31 5.32
C ARG A 189 -13.66 -14.77 4.99
N TYR A 190 -13.92 -15.06 3.71
CA TYR A 190 -14.13 -16.42 3.22
C TYR A 190 -13.46 -16.60 1.87
N LYS A 191 -12.51 -17.52 1.79
CA LYS A 191 -11.65 -17.79 0.61
C LYS A 191 -10.80 -16.56 0.17
N ALA A 192 -10.51 -15.66 1.10
CA ALA A 192 -9.65 -14.50 0.91
C ALA A 192 -8.87 -14.22 2.19
N ASP A 193 -7.92 -15.08 2.53
CA ASP A 193 -7.16 -15.03 3.77
C ASP A 193 -6.42 -13.71 3.94
N ASN A 194 -6.16 -13.33 5.20
CA ASN A 194 -5.28 -12.22 5.55
C ASN A 194 -3.88 -12.46 4.99
N GLU A 195 -3.23 -11.37 4.54
CA GLU A 195 -1.95 -11.46 3.87
C GLU A 195 -0.98 -10.38 4.33
N ILE A 196 0.21 -10.81 4.75
CA ILE A 196 1.43 -9.99 4.77
C ILE A 196 2.39 -10.63 3.76
N SER A 197 3.01 -9.82 2.91
CA SER A 197 3.86 -10.34 1.84
C SER A 197 5.29 -9.87 2.01
N LEU A 198 6.22 -10.79 2.01
CA LEU A 198 7.65 -10.49 1.91
C LEU A 198 8.07 -10.57 0.44
N LEU A 199 8.42 -9.44 -0.16
CA LEU A 199 8.83 -9.35 -1.55
C LEU A 199 10.35 -9.18 -1.65
N LYS A 200 11.01 -10.12 -2.30
CA LYS A 200 12.43 -10.02 -2.61
C LYS A 200 12.63 -9.43 -4.00
N LEU A 201 13.21 -8.23 -4.07
CA LEU A 201 13.56 -7.60 -5.34
C LEU A 201 14.96 -8.02 -5.75
N ILE A 202 15.09 -8.46 -6.98
CA ILE A 202 16.39 -8.93 -7.55
C ILE A 202 16.68 -8.11 -8.81
N ALA A 203 17.86 -7.52 -8.87
CA ALA A 203 18.31 -6.84 -10.07
C ALA A 203 18.35 -7.83 -11.24
N LYS A 204 17.74 -7.46 -12.37
CA LYS A 204 17.83 -8.26 -13.59
C LYS A 204 19.23 -8.10 -14.14
N SER A 205 20.02 -9.18 -14.19
CA SER A 205 21.28 -9.17 -14.89
C SER A 205 21.06 -8.81 -16.37
N VAL A 206 21.62 -7.70 -16.79
CA VAL A 206 21.69 -7.37 -18.22
C VAL A 206 22.64 -8.41 -18.85
N LYS A 207 22.05 -9.31 -19.64
CA LYS A 207 22.83 -10.22 -20.50
C LYS A 207 23.24 -9.47 -21.75
#